data_dc2a2380be3d24c06ed6053b7d4b8c8b
#
_entry.id   dc2a2380be3d24c06ed6053b7d4b8c8b
#
_cell.length_a   1.000
_cell.length_b   1.000
_cell.length_c   1.000
_cell.angle_alpha   90.00
_cell.angle_beta   90.00
_cell.angle_gamma   90.00
#
_symmetry.space_group_name_H-M   'P 1'
#
loop_
_entity.id
_entity.type
_entity.pdbx_description
1 polymer ?
#
loop_
_entity_poly.entity_id
_entity_poly.type
_entity_poly.pdbx_seq_one_letter_code
_entity_poly.pdbx_strand_id
1 'polypeptide(L)'
;MVHFVGAGSGAVDLITVRGAKLLGEADVVIYAGPLVNPDLLSYCKEGCEIHNSAKMTLEQVIADMEAAEKAGKTTVRLHTGDSSIYGAVREQFDELDKLGIEYDVCPGVSAFCGAASALKAEYTLPDVSQTVIITRTAGRTPVPERESIRSLAAHQSTMVLFLSTSLTEKLQ
;
A
#
# COMPACT_ATOMS: atom_id res chain seq x y z
N MET A 1 0.15 -15.42 -12.97
CA MET A 1 0.11 -13.91 -13.03
C MET A 1 -0.23 -13.34 -11.67
N VAL A 2 0.56 -12.39 -11.17
CA VAL A 2 0.34 -11.73 -9.88
C VAL A 2 -0.07 -10.27 -10.10
N HIS A 3 -1.17 -9.82 -9.49
CA HIS A 3 -1.64 -8.43 -9.52
C HIS A 3 -1.42 -7.77 -8.16
N PHE A 4 -0.54 -6.76 -8.10
CA PHE A 4 -0.39 -5.93 -6.90
C PHE A 4 -1.46 -4.84 -6.92
N VAL A 5 -2.39 -4.90 -5.98
CA VAL A 5 -3.59 -4.04 -5.96
C VAL A 5 -3.59 -3.15 -4.72
N GLY A 6 -3.75 -1.85 -4.91
CA GLY A 6 -4.00 -0.91 -3.82
C GLY A 6 -5.44 -1.01 -3.32
N ALA A 7 -5.59 -1.28 -2.04
CA ALA A 7 -6.89 -1.47 -1.38
C ALA A 7 -7.68 -0.17 -1.14
N GLY A 8 -7.07 0.98 -1.44
CA GLY A 8 -7.67 2.27 -1.12
C GLY A 8 -7.47 2.71 0.34
N SER A 9 -8.07 3.81 0.70
CA SER A 9 -7.82 4.53 1.96
C SER A 9 -8.70 4.10 3.14
N GLY A 10 -9.39 2.98 3.03
CA GLY A 10 -10.15 2.36 4.13
C GLY A 10 -11.60 2.03 3.82
N ALA A 11 -12.38 2.95 3.23
CA ALA A 11 -13.74 2.65 2.80
C ALA A 11 -13.74 1.68 1.60
N VAL A 12 -14.66 0.74 1.59
CA VAL A 12 -14.74 -0.34 0.59
C VAL A 12 -14.94 0.20 -0.83
N ASP A 13 -15.72 1.26 -0.96
CA ASP A 13 -16.03 1.94 -2.22
C ASP A 13 -14.90 2.85 -2.73
N LEU A 14 -13.83 3.02 -1.96
CA LEU A 14 -12.62 3.74 -2.38
C LEU A 14 -11.56 2.84 -3.02
N ILE A 15 -11.85 1.57 -3.22
CA ILE A 15 -11.05 0.73 -4.12
C ILE A 15 -11.30 1.19 -5.56
N THR A 16 -10.28 1.09 -6.42
CA THR A 16 -10.49 1.38 -7.84
C THR A 16 -11.37 0.32 -8.49
N VAL A 17 -12.13 0.70 -9.52
CA VAL A 17 -12.96 -0.24 -10.31
C VAL A 17 -12.11 -1.41 -10.85
N ARG A 18 -10.86 -1.13 -11.27
CA ARG A 18 -9.92 -2.17 -11.70
C ARG A 18 -9.55 -3.09 -10.55
N GLY A 19 -9.25 -2.54 -9.38
CA GLY A 19 -8.91 -3.32 -8.19
C GLY A 19 -10.04 -4.26 -7.75
N ALA A 20 -11.28 -3.76 -7.72
CA ALA A 20 -12.46 -4.56 -7.41
C ALA A 20 -12.66 -5.70 -8.42
N LYS A 21 -12.47 -5.41 -9.72
CA LYS A 21 -12.55 -6.43 -10.78
C LYS A 21 -11.49 -7.51 -10.59
N LEU A 22 -10.23 -7.14 -10.35
CA LEU A 22 -9.14 -8.08 -10.13
C LEU A 22 -9.39 -8.96 -8.89
N LEU A 23 -9.93 -8.41 -7.79
CA LEU A 23 -10.34 -9.19 -6.62
C LEU A 23 -11.43 -10.21 -6.97
N GLY A 24 -12.42 -9.82 -7.79
CA GLY A 24 -13.51 -10.71 -8.21
C GLY A 24 -13.05 -11.85 -9.14
N GLU A 25 -11.93 -11.68 -9.84
CA GLU A 25 -11.36 -12.68 -10.75
C GLU A 25 -10.29 -13.56 -10.08
N ALA A 26 -9.74 -13.14 -8.92
CA ALA A 26 -8.64 -13.80 -8.26
C ALA A 26 -8.99 -15.22 -7.77
N ASP A 27 -8.04 -16.15 -7.93
CA ASP A 27 -8.08 -17.48 -7.34
C ASP A 27 -7.45 -17.49 -5.93
N VAL A 28 -6.45 -16.62 -5.73
CA VAL A 28 -5.73 -16.44 -4.47
C VAL A 28 -5.63 -14.96 -4.16
N VAL A 29 -5.95 -14.58 -2.94
CA VAL A 29 -5.75 -13.21 -2.41
C VAL A 29 -4.84 -13.26 -1.21
N ILE A 30 -3.71 -12.54 -1.29
CA ILE A 30 -2.79 -12.36 -0.16
C ILE A 30 -2.89 -10.90 0.28
N TYR A 31 -3.51 -10.62 1.42
CA TYR A 31 -3.72 -9.24 1.87
C TYR A 31 -2.81 -8.84 3.03
N ALA A 32 -2.52 -7.55 3.14
CA ALA A 32 -1.50 -6.99 4.04
C ALA A 32 -1.98 -6.82 5.51
N GLY A 33 -2.85 -7.70 5.97
CA GLY A 33 -3.26 -7.79 7.37
C GLY A 33 -4.25 -6.70 7.81
N PRO A 34 -4.26 -6.33 9.10
CA PRO A 34 -5.36 -5.56 9.72
C PRO A 34 -5.48 -4.11 9.22
N LEU A 35 -4.52 -3.62 8.44
CA LEU A 35 -4.59 -2.30 7.81
C LEU A 35 -5.41 -2.29 6.51
N VAL A 36 -5.73 -3.46 5.97
CA VAL A 36 -6.67 -3.60 4.85
C VAL A 36 -8.07 -3.83 5.43
N ASN A 37 -9.05 -3.05 4.98
CA ASN A 37 -10.44 -3.27 5.41
C ASN A 37 -10.89 -4.68 4.98
N PRO A 38 -11.24 -5.57 5.91
CA PRO A 38 -11.61 -6.95 5.60
C PRO A 38 -12.88 -7.06 4.74
N ASP A 39 -13.75 -6.06 4.75
CA ASP A 39 -14.97 -6.04 3.94
C ASP A 39 -14.67 -6.03 2.44
N LEU A 40 -13.46 -5.62 2.02
CA LEU A 40 -12.99 -5.74 0.65
C LEU A 40 -12.93 -7.19 0.14
N LEU A 41 -12.76 -8.14 1.06
CA LEU A 41 -12.74 -9.56 0.70
C LEU A 41 -14.10 -10.08 0.21
N SER A 42 -15.18 -9.31 0.42
CA SER A 42 -16.50 -9.60 -0.16
C SER A 42 -16.54 -9.47 -1.68
N TYR A 43 -15.56 -8.78 -2.30
CA TYR A 43 -15.42 -8.77 -3.76
C TYR A 43 -14.87 -10.08 -4.34
N CYS A 44 -14.22 -10.91 -3.50
CA CYS A 44 -13.65 -12.16 -3.96
C CYS A 44 -14.74 -13.14 -4.41
N LYS A 45 -14.47 -13.89 -5.47
CA LYS A 45 -15.37 -14.95 -5.93
C LYS A 45 -15.43 -16.11 -4.91
N GLU A 46 -16.48 -16.89 -4.99
CA GLU A 46 -16.60 -18.14 -4.22
C GLU A 46 -15.43 -19.08 -4.52
N GLY A 47 -14.88 -19.70 -3.48
CA GLY A 47 -13.73 -20.59 -3.59
C GLY A 47 -12.37 -19.90 -3.72
N CYS A 48 -12.30 -18.56 -3.65
CA CYS A 48 -11.03 -17.84 -3.59
C CYS A 48 -10.27 -18.18 -2.30
N GLU A 49 -8.99 -18.54 -2.42
CA GLU A 49 -8.10 -18.77 -1.28
C GLU A 49 -7.63 -17.43 -0.72
N ILE A 50 -7.77 -17.22 0.60
CA ILE A 50 -7.47 -15.93 1.23
C ILE A 50 -6.39 -16.12 2.29
N HIS A 51 -5.24 -15.45 2.11
CA HIS A 51 -4.09 -15.50 3.00
C HIS A 51 -3.84 -14.13 3.65
N ASN A 52 -3.67 -14.11 4.98
CA ASN A 52 -3.31 -12.92 5.72
C ASN A 52 -1.79 -12.89 5.93
N SER A 53 -1.09 -11.97 5.29
CA SER A 53 0.36 -11.88 5.34
C SER A 53 0.91 -11.14 6.57
N ALA A 54 0.09 -10.73 7.54
CA ALA A 54 0.56 -10.00 8.72
C ALA A 54 1.61 -10.75 9.56
N LYS A 55 1.63 -12.07 9.47
CA LYS A 55 2.58 -12.95 10.20
C LYS A 55 3.46 -13.78 9.26
N MET A 56 3.42 -13.52 7.97
CA MET A 56 4.23 -14.22 6.98
C MET A 56 5.55 -13.51 6.74
N THR A 57 6.59 -14.27 6.43
CA THR A 57 7.84 -13.72 5.92
C THR A 57 7.73 -13.43 4.42
N LEU A 58 8.71 -12.71 3.86
CA LEU A 58 8.79 -12.47 2.42
C LEU A 58 8.80 -13.80 1.65
N GLU A 59 9.63 -14.74 2.09
CA GLU A 59 9.79 -16.05 1.45
C GLU A 59 8.48 -16.84 1.43
N GLN A 60 7.69 -16.76 2.51
CA GLN A 60 6.38 -17.42 2.58
C GLN A 60 5.37 -16.80 1.60
N VAL A 61 5.36 -15.47 1.52
CA VAL A 61 4.49 -14.75 0.56
C VAL A 61 4.85 -15.11 -0.88
N ILE A 62 6.15 -15.14 -1.20
CA ILE A 62 6.64 -15.51 -2.53
C ILE A 62 6.34 -16.98 -2.84
N ALA A 63 6.52 -17.88 -1.87
CA ALA A 63 6.20 -19.30 -2.04
C ALA A 63 4.72 -19.54 -2.37
N ASP A 64 3.80 -18.79 -1.72
CA ASP A 64 2.37 -18.87 -2.02
C ASP A 64 2.07 -18.38 -3.44
N MET A 65 2.70 -17.27 -3.87
CA MET A 65 2.56 -16.73 -5.23
C MET A 65 3.10 -17.74 -6.27
N GLU A 66 4.26 -18.33 -6.00
CA GLU A 66 4.87 -19.32 -6.90
C GLU A 66 4.02 -20.60 -7.01
N ALA A 67 3.47 -21.07 -5.89
CA ALA A 67 2.58 -22.22 -5.87
C ALA A 67 1.30 -21.97 -6.67
N ALA A 68 0.71 -20.78 -6.52
CA ALA A 68 -0.46 -20.36 -7.29
C ALA A 68 -0.15 -20.29 -8.80
N GLU A 69 0.99 -19.70 -9.18
CA GLU A 69 1.42 -19.61 -10.58
C GLU A 69 1.61 -20.98 -11.20
N LYS A 70 2.30 -21.92 -10.52
CA LYS A 70 2.48 -23.31 -10.97
C LYS A 70 1.16 -24.06 -11.14
N ALA A 71 0.13 -23.67 -10.38
CA ALA A 71 -1.22 -24.21 -10.49
C ALA A 71 -2.08 -23.52 -11.56
N GLY A 72 -1.53 -22.56 -12.31
CA GLY A 72 -2.26 -21.77 -13.31
C GLY A 72 -3.30 -20.83 -12.72
N LYS A 73 -3.14 -20.45 -11.44
CA LYS A 73 -4.03 -19.57 -10.70
C LYS A 73 -3.61 -18.10 -10.79
N THR A 74 -4.58 -17.20 -10.75
CA THR A 74 -4.36 -15.77 -10.67
C THR A 74 -4.30 -15.31 -9.21
N THR A 75 -3.23 -14.61 -8.84
CA THR A 75 -3.03 -14.09 -7.47
C THR A 75 -3.24 -12.58 -7.43
N VAL A 76 -3.98 -12.09 -6.44
CA VAL A 76 -4.00 -10.68 -6.05
C VAL A 76 -3.21 -10.49 -4.76
N ARG A 77 -2.18 -9.64 -4.82
CA ARG A 77 -1.46 -9.12 -3.65
C ARG A 77 -2.08 -7.78 -3.24
N LEU A 78 -2.93 -7.79 -2.21
CA LEU A 78 -3.70 -6.62 -1.79
C LEU A 78 -2.96 -5.83 -0.71
N HIS A 79 -2.58 -4.59 -1.04
CA HIS A 79 -1.86 -3.65 -0.18
C HIS A 79 -2.75 -2.51 0.30
N THR A 80 -2.46 -1.95 1.48
CA THR A 80 -3.14 -0.75 2.00
C THR A 80 -2.88 0.46 1.11
N GLY A 81 -3.86 1.33 0.95
CA GLY A 81 -3.73 2.58 0.21
C GLY A 81 -3.29 2.36 -1.23
N ASP A 82 -2.12 2.86 -1.56
CA ASP A 82 -1.40 2.64 -2.81
C ASP A 82 -0.05 1.97 -2.51
N SER A 83 0.29 0.92 -3.24
CA SER A 83 1.50 0.13 -2.98
C SER A 83 2.81 0.86 -3.28
N SER A 84 2.78 1.95 -4.06
CA SER A 84 3.95 2.77 -4.37
C SER A 84 4.42 3.62 -3.19
N ILE A 85 3.57 3.82 -2.17
CA ILE A 85 3.89 4.63 -0.99
C ILE A 85 4.08 3.72 0.23
N TYR A 86 5.33 3.46 0.58
CA TYR A 86 5.72 2.59 1.72
C TYR A 86 5.10 1.19 1.70
N GLY A 87 4.82 0.65 0.51
CA GLY A 87 4.17 -0.64 0.32
C GLY A 87 5.10 -1.86 0.53
N ALA A 88 6.41 -1.68 0.64
CA ALA A 88 7.41 -2.76 0.72
C ALA A 88 7.20 -3.81 -0.38
N VAL A 89 6.99 -3.33 -1.61
CA VAL A 89 6.73 -4.20 -2.77
C VAL A 89 7.98 -4.48 -3.60
N ARG A 90 9.02 -3.65 -3.48
CA ARG A 90 10.23 -3.77 -4.29
C ARG A 90 10.90 -5.13 -4.14
N GLU A 91 11.03 -5.60 -2.90
CA GLU A 91 11.63 -6.91 -2.61
C GLU A 91 10.78 -8.05 -3.21
N GLN A 92 9.45 -7.90 -3.24
CA GLN A 92 8.55 -8.88 -3.85
C GLN A 92 8.73 -8.90 -5.37
N PHE A 93 8.84 -7.72 -6.01
CA PHE A 93 9.12 -7.63 -7.46
C PHE A 93 10.43 -8.31 -7.83
N ASP A 94 11.51 -8.02 -7.08
CA ASP A 94 12.83 -8.60 -7.31
C ASP A 94 12.84 -10.14 -7.21
N GLU A 95 12.05 -10.71 -6.30
CA GLU A 95 11.90 -12.18 -6.19
C GLU A 95 11.06 -12.76 -7.33
N LEU A 96 9.96 -12.11 -7.72
CA LEU A 96 9.13 -12.55 -8.86
C LEU A 96 9.91 -12.47 -10.18
N ASP A 97 10.73 -11.42 -10.38
CA ASP A 97 11.62 -11.28 -11.53
C ASP A 97 12.61 -12.46 -11.63
N LYS A 98 13.21 -12.87 -10.49
CA LYS A 98 14.12 -14.04 -10.43
C LYS A 98 13.42 -15.34 -10.78
N LEU A 99 12.14 -15.47 -10.42
CA LEU A 99 11.33 -16.65 -10.70
C LEU A 99 10.71 -16.63 -12.10
N GLY A 100 10.84 -15.51 -12.85
CA GLY A 100 10.20 -15.34 -14.15
C GLY A 100 8.67 -15.29 -14.08
N ILE A 101 8.11 -14.88 -12.94
CA ILE A 101 6.67 -14.75 -12.73
C ILE A 101 6.23 -13.35 -13.14
N GLU A 102 5.30 -13.28 -14.09
CA GLU A 102 4.74 -12.01 -14.54
C GLU A 102 3.85 -11.37 -13.47
N TYR A 103 3.97 -10.06 -13.33
CA TYR A 103 3.12 -9.25 -12.44
C TYR A 103 2.78 -7.90 -13.04
N ASP A 104 1.71 -7.29 -12.53
CA ASP A 104 1.37 -5.89 -12.78
C ASP A 104 0.99 -5.18 -11.49
N VAL A 105 0.82 -3.85 -11.60
CA VAL A 105 0.46 -3.00 -10.47
C VAL A 105 -0.81 -2.20 -10.81
N CYS A 106 -1.84 -2.40 -10.01
CA CYS A 106 -3.07 -1.62 -10.03
C CYS A 106 -3.00 -0.57 -8.90
N PRO A 107 -2.90 0.73 -9.22
CA PRO A 107 -2.81 1.77 -8.20
C PRO A 107 -4.08 1.84 -7.34
N GLY A 108 -3.92 2.37 -6.13
CA GLY A 108 -5.01 2.59 -5.19
C GLY A 108 -5.10 4.04 -4.74
N VAL A 109 -6.16 4.37 -4.01
CA VAL A 109 -6.30 5.68 -3.35
C VAL A 109 -5.46 5.68 -2.08
N SER A 110 -4.36 6.42 -2.08
CA SER A 110 -3.46 6.48 -0.92
C SER A 110 -4.11 7.11 0.30
N ALA A 111 -3.67 6.72 1.50
CA ALA A 111 -4.21 7.17 2.78
C ALA A 111 -4.21 8.71 2.92
N PHE A 112 -3.22 9.41 2.38
CA PHE A 112 -3.19 10.88 2.47
C PHE A 112 -4.30 11.54 1.63
N CYS A 113 -4.71 10.95 0.50
CA CYS A 113 -5.86 11.42 -0.26
C CYS A 113 -7.16 11.20 0.53
N GLY A 114 -7.30 10.05 1.20
CA GLY A 114 -8.43 9.79 2.09
C GLY A 114 -8.48 10.75 3.28
N ALA A 115 -7.34 11.08 3.87
CA ALA A 115 -7.25 12.06 4.94
C ALA A 115 -7.67 13.47 4.47
N ALA A 116 -7.21 13.92 3.32
CA ALA A 116 -7.63 15.21 2.74
C ALA A 116 -9.14 15.26 2.53
N SER A 117 -9.73 14.19 2.00
CA SER A 117 -11.18 14.09 1.81
C SER A 117 -11.95 14.19 3.12
N ALA A 118 -11.52 13.44 4.15
CA ALA A 118 -12.15 13.47 5.47
C ALA A 118 -12.06 14.85 6.15
N LEU A 119 -10.95 15.55 5.95
CA LEU A 119 -10.72 16.90 6.48
C LEU A 119 -11.32 18.00 5.61
N LYS A 120 -11.82 17.69 4.41
CA LYS A 120 -12.24 18.64 3.38
C LYS A 120 -11.14 19.69 3.10
N ALA A 121 -9.89 19.20 3.02
CA ALA A 121 -8.70 20.01 2.87
C ALA A 121 -8.06 19.80 1.50
N GLU A 122 -7.49 20.87 0.96
CA GLU A 122 -6.57 20.85 -0.17
C GLU A 122 -5.15 21.08 0.36
N TYR A 123 -4.21 20.24 -0.08
CA TYR A 123 -2.81 20.34 0.37
C TYR A 123 -2.02 21.44 -0.34
N THR A 124 -2.49 21.87 -1.51
CA THR A 124 -1.80 22.81 -2.40
C THR A 124 -2.55 24.12 -2.50
N LEU A 125 -2.46 24.94 -1.45
CA LEU A 125 -3.16 26.21 -1.36
C LEU A 125 -2.31 27.36 -1.94
N PRO A 126 -2.86 28.24 -2.82
CA PRO A 126 -2.19 29.47 -3.24
C PRO A 126 -1.76 30.29 -2.03
N ASP A 127 -0.60 30.91 -2.11
CA ASP A 127 0.02 31.79 -1.10
C ASP A 127 0.30 31.13 0.26
N VAL A 128 0.00 29.82 0.41
CA VAL A 128 0.29 29.04 1.63
C VAL A 128 1.35 27.97 1.34
N SER A 129 1.03 27.00 0.49
CA SER A 129 1.97 25.94 0.09
C SER A 129 1.53 25.34 -1.25
N GLN A 130 2.43 25.29 -2.21
CA GLN A 130 2.22 24.66 -3.52
C GLN A 130 2.94 23.31 -3.64
N THR A 131 3.61 22.87 -2.56
CA THR A 131 4.42 21.67 -2.52
C THR A 131 3.91 20.73 -1.43
N VAL A 132 3.86 19.45 -1.73
CA VAL A 132 3.54 18.39 -0.76
C VAL A 132 4.74 17.48 -0.62
N ILE A 133 5.29 17.39 0.57
CA ILE A 133 6.37 16.48 0.93
C ILE A 133 5.79 15.26 1.60
N ILE A 134 5.88 14.10 0.95
CA ILE A 134 5.47 12.82 1.52
C ILE A 134 6.71 12.16 2.13
N THR A 135 6.69 11.93 3.43
CA THR A 135 7.82 11.37 4.16
C THR A 135 7.39 10.54 5.37
N ARG A 136 8.34 10.07 6.16
CA ARG A 136 8.14 9.41 7.45
C ARG A 136 9.20 9.84 8.46
N THR A 137 8.94 9.66 9.73
CA THR A 137 9.99 9.78 10.75
C THR A 137 10.93 8.57 10.72
N ALA A 138 12.15 8.76 11.19
CA ALA A 138 13.03 7.63 11.51
C ALA A 138 12.37 6.79 12.61
N GLY A 139 12.28 5.50 12.36
CA GLY A 139 11.74 4.51 13.28
C GLY A 139 12.66 3.31 13.36
N ARG A 140 12.12 2.12 13.13
CA ARG A 140 12.90 0.88 13.08
C ARG A 140 13.99 0.92 12.00
N THR A 141 13.72 1.59 10.88
CA THR A 141 14.71 1.87 9.82
C THR A 141 15.06 3.36 9.83
N PRO A 142 16.35 3.73 9.63
CA PRO A 142 16.77 5.13 9.58
C PRO A 142 16.22 5.84 8.35
N VAL A 143 16.25 7.16 8.38
CA VAL A 143 16.11 8.04 7.20
C VAL A 143 17.41 8.82 7.04
N PRO A 144 17.81 9.20 5.81
CA PRO A 144 18.96 10.06 5.59
C PRO A 144 18.81 11.38 6.37
N GLU A 145 19.91 11.94 6.89
CA GLU A 145 19.87 13.17 7.68
C GLU A 145 19.21 14.34 6.94
N ARG A 146 19.51 14.46 5.64
CA ARG A 146 18.89 15.47 4.75
C ARG A 146 17.36 15.32 4.60
N GLU A 147 16.82 14.15 4.92
CA GLU A 147 15.39 13.82 4.87
C GLU A 147 14.78 13.78 6.30
N SER A 148 15.51 14.28 7.30
CA SER A 148 14.96 14.45 8.65
C SER A 148 13.76 15.40 8.62
N ILE A 149 12.79 15.18 9.52
CA ILE A 149 11.61 16.04 9.62
C ILE A 149 12.01 17.51 9.77
N ARG A 150 13.03 17.81 10.58
CA ARG A 150 13.53 19.16 10.76
C ARG A 150 14.08 19.76 9.46
N SER A 151 14.85 18.99 8.69
CA SER A 151 15.39 19.44 7.40
C SER A 151 14.28 19.73 6.40
N LEU A 152 13.30 18.82 6.30
CA LEU A 152 12.18 18.98 5.37
C LEU A 152 11.23 20.10 5.80
N ALA A 153 10.99 20.29 7.09
CA ALA A 153 10.15 21.37 7.62
C ALA A 153 10.71 22.78 7.31
N ALA A 154 12.02 22.91 7.11
CA ALA A 154 12.63 24.18 6.69
C ALA A 154 12.12 24.69 5.33
N HIS A 155 11.55 23.83 4.50
CA HIS A 155 10.90 24.20 3.24
C HIS A 155 9.54 24.87 3.43
N GLN A 156 8.96 24.83 4.64
CA GLN A 156 7.62 25.40 4.96
C GLN A 156 6.51 24.90 4.03
N SER A 157 6.66 23.70 3.53
CA SER A 157 5.72 23.03 2.64
C SER A 157 4.70 22.20 3.43
N THR A 158 3.57 21.86 2.82
CA THR A 158 2.65 20.87 3.38
C THR A 158 3.39 19.53 3.51
N MET A 159 3.32 18.91 4.68
CA MET A 159 3.99 17.63 4.95
C MET A 159 2.98 16.54 5.28
N VAL A 160 3.12 15.39 4.62
CA VAL A 160 2.36 14.18 4.89
C VAL A 160 3.30 13.14 5.52
N LEU A 161 3.04 12.80 6.79
CA LEU A 161 3.91 11.92 7.55
C LEU A 161 3.28 10.53 7.69
N PHE A 162 3.81 9.57 6.93
CA PHE A 162 3.42 8.17 7.02
C PHE A 162 4.12 7.47 8.20
N LEU A 163 3.54 6.36 8.67
CA LEU A 163 4.12 5.48 9.70
C LEU A 163 4.51 6.22 10.99
N SER A 164 3.89 7.36 11.29
CA SER A 164 4.31 8.28 12.34
C SER A 164 3.22 8.62 13.36
N THR A 165 2.06 8.00 13.30
CA THR A 165 0.90 8.31 14.16
C THR A 165 1.16 8.10 15.65
N SER A 166 2.06 7.16 16.01
CA SER A 166 2.48 6.93 17.39
C SER A 166 3.59 7.89 17.88
N LEU A 167 4.05 8.81 17.04
CA LEU A 167 5.19 9.69 17.30
C LEU A 167 4.79 11.18 17.31
N THR A 168 3.51 11.48 17.42
CA THR A 168 2.97 12.85 17.35
C THR A 168 3.58 13.80 18.37
N GLU A 169 3.84 13.34 19.61
CA GLU A 169 4.51 14.14 20.65
C GLU A 169 5.96 14.53 20.30
N LYS A 170 6.63 13.74 19.46
CA LYS A 170 7.99 14.05 19.00
C LYS A 170 8.03 14.98 17.79
N LEU A 171 6.87 15.20 17.17
CA LEU A 171 6.74 16.01 15.96
C LEU A 171 6.34 17.47 16.28
N GLN A 172 5.89 17.73 17.48
CA GLN A 172 5.61 19.07 18.01
C GLN A 172 6.87 19.71 18.59
#